data_a9ddffe7237f64a557a746bf608250df
#
_entry.id   a9ddffe7237f64a557a746bf608250df
#
_cell.length_a   1.000
_cell.length_b   1.000
_cell.length_c   1.000
_cell.angle_alpha   90.00
_cell.angle_beta   90.00
_cell.angle_gamma   90.00
#
_symmetry.space_group_name_H-M   'P 1'
#
loop_
_entity.id
_entity.type
_entity.pdbx_description
1 polymer ?
#
loop_
_entity_poly.entity_id
_entity_poly.type
_entity_poly.pdbx_seq_one_letter_code
_entity_poly.pdbx_strand_id
1 'polypeptide(L)'
;MEKIQRICSLVLLAAFWGCVPVLHAQSFDKLWKQVEQAQEKSLPQTVIKLTDEIFRKGEREKNTPQMLKAYMCRNTYQNILTPDSFYVNLKGLEQWALHEQNPVSRAVLNSLVASIYANYADNNRWELRNRTSLNLGETALPADIREWSANLFVNQVIKYTGEALKDSTELLKTSSRTYIPFVILGDASEYYHHEMYHLLASRAIDALQKVSWFDTDSLVKKDIMGIYGQMINTYRKMPDRED
;
A
#
# COMPACT_ATOMS: atom_id res chain seq x y z
N MET A 1 -48.59 -24.12 -43.54
CA MET A 1 -48.30 -24.27 -42.07
C MET A 1 -46.83 -24.13 -41.73
N GLU A 2 -45.89 -24.50 -42.58
CA GLU A 2 -44.45 -24.37 -42.31
C GLU A 2 -43.91 -22.93 -42.16
N LYS A 3 -44.48 -21.94 -42.87
CA LYS A 3 -44.01 -20.53 -42.75
C LYS A 3 -44.35 -19.88 -41.41
N ILE A 4 -45.45 -20.27 -40.77
CA ILE A 4 -45.89 -19.74 -39.48
C ILE A 4 -45.01 -20.31 -38.34
N GLN A 5 -44.59 -21.58 -38.44
CA GLN A 5 -43.70 -22.21 -37.48
C GLN A 5 -42.28 -21.57 -37.47
N ARG A 6 -41.74 -21.16 -38.63
CA ARG A 6 -40.43 -20.50 -38.72
C ARG A 6 -40.43 -19.09 -38.16
N ILE A 7 -41.55 -18.37 -38.24
CA ILE A 7 -41.68 -17.01 -37.67
C ILE A 7 -41.78 -17.09 -36.14
N CYS A 8 -42.51 -18.06 -35.58
CA CYS A 8 -42.60 -18.25 -34.15
C CYS A 8 -41.24 -18.66 -33.50
N SER A 9 -40.42 -19.46 -34.22
CA SER A 9 -39.07 -19.84 -33.70
C SER A 9 -38.09 -18.68 -33.72
N LEU A 10 -38.21 -17.75 -34.66
CA LEU A 10 -37.32 -16.56 -34.71
C LEU A 10 -37.70 -15.50 -33.66
N VAL A 11 -38.98 -15.38 -33.31
CA VAL A 11 -39.45 -14.44 -32.26
C VAL A 11 -39.07 -14.94 -30.85
N LEU A 12 -39.04 -16.26 -30.62
CA LEU A 12 -38.62 -16.85 -29.35
C LEU A 12 -37.08 -16.74 -29.11
N LEU A 13 -36.27 -16.71 -30.15
CA LEU A 13 -34.81 -16.50 -30.05
C LEU A 13 -34.43 -15.03 -29.78
N ALA A 14 -35.26 -14.06 -30.18
CA ALA A 14 -35.02 -12.64 -29.94
C ALA A 14 -35.41 -12.20 -28.52
N ALA A 15 -36.30 -12.94 -27.83
CA ALA A 15 -36.74 -12.60 -26.47
C ALA A 15 -35.73 -13.01 -25.35
N PHE A 16 -34.69 -13.80 -25.66
CA PHE A 16 -33.71 -14.26 -24.69
C PHE A 16 -32.45 -13.37 -24.60
N TRP A 17 -32.34 -12.33 -25.43
CA TRP A 17 -31.19 -11.41 -25.46
C TRP A 17 -31.42 -10.11 -24.69
N GLY A 18 -32.49 -9.98 -23.91
CA GLY A 18 -32.93 -8.72 -23.28
C GLY A 18 -32.79 -8.59 -21.77
N CYS A 19 -32.25 -9.56 -21.04
CA CYS A 19 -32.07 -9.45 -19.61
C CYS A 19 -30.64 -9.90 -19.19
N VAL A 20 -29.63 -9.19 -19.69
CA VAL A 20 -28.39 -9.11 -18.90
C VAL A 20 -28.75 -8.20 -17.72
N PRO A 21 -28.76 -8.69 -16.47
CA PRO A 21 -28.89 -7.79 -15.35
C PRO A 21 -27.69 -6.83 -15.44
N VAL A 22 -27.96 -5.56 -15.73
CA VAL A 22 -26.99 -4.50 -15.53
C VAL A 22 -26.75 -4.51 -14.01
N LEU A 23 -25.80 -5.32 -13.56
CA LEU A 23 -25.27 -5.21 -12.23
C LEU A 23 -24.78 -3.76 -12.15
N HIS A 24 -25.59 -2.89 -11.54
CA HIS A 24 -25.16 -1.55 -11.18
C HIS A 24 -23.99 -1.72 -10.23
N ALA A 25 -22.78 -1.69 -10.79
CA ALA A 25 -21.58 -1.72 -9.97
C ALA A 25 -21.67 -0.56 -8.99
N GLN A 26 -21.74 -0.88 -7.71
CA GLN A 26 -21.81 0.14 -6.66
C GLN A 26 -20.61 1.08 -6.80
N SER A 27 -20.83 2.38 -6.57
CA SER A 27 -19.72 3.34 -6.51
C SER A 27 -18.80 3.02 -5.33
N PHE A 28 -17.53 3.41 -5.41
CA PHE A 28 -16.61 3.25 -4.29
C PHE A 28 -17.13 3.93 -3.02
N ASP A 29 -17.72 5.12 -3.14
CA ASP A 29 -18.26 5.88 -2.00
C ASP A 29 -19.37 5.11 -1.29
N LYS A 30 -20.26 4.45 -2.05
CA LYS A 30 -21.33 3.63 -1.47
C LYS A 30 -20.76 2.42 -0.73
N LEU A 31 -19.76 1.77 -1.28
CA LEU A 31 -19.09 0.63 -0.65
C LEU A 31 -18.34 1.08 0.62
N TRP A 32 -17.61 2.19 0.57
CA TRP A 32 -16.93 2.73 1.75
C TRP A 32 -17.91 3.13 2.85
N LYS A 33 -19.04 3.73 2.51
CA LYS A 33 -20.10 4.03 3.50
C LYS A 33 -20.65 2.76 4.19
N GLN A 34 -20.75 1.65 3.44
CA GLN A 34 -21.14 0.36 4.04
C GLN A 34 -20.03 -0.19 4.95
N VAL A 35 -18.75 0.00 4.58
CA VAL A 35 -17.60 -0.35 5.44
C VAL A 35 -17.68 0.43 6.75
N GLU A 36 -17.88 1.75 6.72
CA GLU A 36 -18.01 2.60 7.91
C GLU A 36 -19.15 2.12 8.80
N GLN A 37 -20.34 1.84 8.25
CA GLN A 37 -21.47 1.30 8.99
C GLN A 37 -21.18 -0.07 9.63
N ALA A 38 -20.40 -0.93 8.95
CA ALA A 38 -19.98 -2.21 9.50
C ALA A 38 -18.94 -2.06 10.62
N GLN A 39 -18.07 -1.05 10.52
CA GLN A 39 -17.11 -0.68 11.56
C GLN A 39 -17.81 -0.17 12.82
N GLU A 40 -18.78 0.75 12.68
CA GLU A 40 -19.59 1.28 13.78
C GLU A 40 -20.34 0.16 14.54
N LYS A 41 -20.79 -0.87 13.80
CA LYS A 41 -21.48 -2.03 14.36
C LYS A 41 -20.54 -3.14 14.85
N SER A 42 -19.23 -2.93 14.81
CA SER A 42 -18.21 -3.92 15.19
C SER A 42 -18.38 -5.27 14.47
N LEU A 43 -18.59 -5.24 13.15
CA LEU A 43 -18.79 -6.40 12.29
C LEU A 43 -17.54 -6.71 11.43
N PRO A 44 -16.46 -7.26 12.00
CA PRO A 44 -15.16 -7.39 11.32
C PRO A 44 -15.24 -8.24 10.04
N GLN A 45 -15.99 -9.33 10.04
CA GLN A 45 -16.13 -10.18 8.84
C GLN A 45 -16.85 -9.45 7.69
N THR A 46 -17.82 -8.59 8.02
CA THR A 46 -18.51 -7.76 7.02
C THR A 46 -17.56 -6.71 6.44
N VAL A 47 -16.72 -6.10 7.28
CA VAL A 47 -15.66 -5.17 6.82
C VAL A 47 -14.72 -5.87 5.85
N ILE A 48 -14.22 -7.07 6.19
CA ILE A 48 -13.34 -7.87 5.31
C ILE A 48 -14.01 -8.15 3.97
N LYS A 49 -15.26 -8.61 3.98
CA LYS A 49 -16.01 -8.90 2.74
C LYS A 49 -16.17 -7.67 1.85
N LEU A 50 -16.58 -6.54 2.43
CA LEU A 50 -16.78 -5.29 1.69
C LEU A 50 -15.47 -4.72 1.14
N THR A 51 -14.39 -4.79 1.90
CA THR A 51 -13.06 -4.36 1.45
C THR A 51 -12.50 -5.27 0.36
N ASP A 52 -12.80 -6.57 0.38
CA ASP A 52 -12.48 -7.47 -0.74
C ASP A 52 -13.24 -7.08 -2.02
N GLU A 53 -14.51 -6.69 -1.89
CA GLU A 53 -15.30 -6.21 -3.03
C GLU A 53 -14.72 -4.92 -3.61
N ILE A 54 -14.33 -3.97 -2.75
CA ILE A 54 -13.66 -2.72 -3.16
C ILE A 54 -12.33 -3.03 -3.85
N PHE A 55 -11.53 -3.93 -3.30
CA PHE A 55 -10.24 -4.32 -3.89
C PHE A 55 -10.43 -4.89 -5.30
N ARG A 56 -11.30 -5.87 -5.47
CA ARG A 56 -11.60 -6.47 -6.78
C ARG A 56 -12.19 -5.48 -7.78
N LYS A 57 -13.00 -4.51 -7.31
CA LYS A 57 -13.50 -3.42 -8.15
C LYS A 57 -12.33 -2.53 -8.58
N GLY A 58 -11.43 -2.18 -7.65
CA GLY A 58 -10.21 -1.41 -7.93
C GLY A 58 -9.31 -2.09 -8.96
N GLU A 59 -9.13 -3.41 -8.88
CA GLU A 59 -8.39 -4.19 -9.89
C GLU A 59 -9.00 -4.05 -11.28
N ARG A 60 -10.31 -4.24 -11.42
CA ARG A 60 -11.01 -4.12 -12.71
C ARG A 60 -10.88 -2.71 -13.30
N GLU A 61 -10.93 -1.69 -12.45
CA GLU A 61 -10.88 -0.28 -12.85
C GLU A 61 -9.46 0.31 -12.83
N LYS A 62 -8.46 -0.51 -12.50
CA LYS A 62 -7.05 -0.09 -12.35
C LYS A 62 -6.88 1.10 -11.40
N ASN A 63 -7.65 1.12 -10.32
CA ASN A 63 -7.67 2.18 -9.32
C ASN A 63 -6.83 1.78 -8.11
N THR A 64 -5.50 1.94 -8.21
CA THR A 64 -4.54 1.57 -7.17
C THR A 64 -4.82 2.25 -5.81
N PRO A 65 -5.18 3.54 -5.72
CA PRO A 65 -5.53 4.16 -4.43
C PRO A 65 -6.67 3.46 -3.69
N GLN A 66 -7.72 3.05 -4.40
CA GLN A 66 -8.83 2.30 -3.81
C GLN A 66 -8.40 0.89 -3.36
N MET A 67 -7.57 0.23 -4.17
CA MET A 67 -7.01 -1.08 -3.82
C MET A 67 -6.15 -1.00 -2.56
N LEU A 68 -5.26 0.00 -2.45
CA LEU A 68 -4.39 0.20 -1.29
C LEU A 68 -5.19 0.45 -0.01
N LYS A 69 -6.17 1.36 -0.05
CA LYS A 69 -7.04 1.64 1.10
C LYS A 69 -7.80 0.39 1.53
N ALA A 70 -8.36 -0.36 0.56
CA ALA A 70 -9.09 -1.58 0.83
C ALA A 70 -8.19 -2.68 1.41
N TYR A 71 -6.99 -2.86 0.85
CA TYR A 71 -6.01 -3.84 1.32
C TYR A 71 -5.62 -3.57 2.78
N MET A 72 -5.26 -2.35 3.11
CA MET A 72 -4.86 -1.99 4.48
C MET A 72 -6.01 -2.14 5.48
N CYS A 73 -7.21 -1.68 5.11
CA CYS A 73 -8.39 -1.83 5.95
C CYS A 73 -8.70 -3.32 6.19
N ARG A 74 -8.75 -4.14 5.13
CA ARG A 74 -8.95 -5.58 5.23
C ARG A 74 -7.96 -6.25 6.18
N ASN A 75 -6.66 -5.96 5.99
CA ASN A 75 -5.60 -6.57 6.78
C ASN A 75 -5.71 -6.23 8.26
N THR A 76 -6.09 -4.99 8.59
CA THR A 76 -6.35 -4.60 9.98
C THR A 76 -7.40 -5.50 10.63
N TYR A 77 -8.51 -5.75 9.94
CA TYR A 77 -9.59 -6.58 10.49
C TYR A 77 -9.28 -8.08 10.44
N GLN A 78 -8.52 -8.55 9.46
CA GLN A 78 -8.01 -9.92 9.44
C GLN A 78 -7.08 -10.18 10.62
N ASN A 79 -6.17 -9.25 10.92
CA ASN A 79 -5.25 -9.39 12.06
C ASN A 79 -5.98 -9.38 13.42
N ILE A 80 -7.11 -8.67 13.55
CA ILE A 80 -7.96 -8.72 14.75
C ILE A 80 -8.56 -10.13 14.94
N LEU A 81 -9.03 -10.75 13.85
CA LEU A 81 -9.65 -12.07 13.92
C LEU A 81 -8.63 -13.23 13.99
N THR A 82 -7.52 -13.06 13.31
CA THR A 82 -6.46 -14.08 13.17
C THR A 82 -5.10 -13.38 13.15
N PRO A 83 -4.42 -13.24 14.31
CA PRO A 83 -3.15 -12.49 14.40
C PRO A 83 -2.08 -12.96 13.42
N ASP A 84 -1.99 -14.25 13.14
CA ASP A 84 -1.02 -14.80 12.18
C ASP A 84 -1.28 -14.38 10.73
N SER A 85 -2.45 -13.81 10.41
CA SER A 85 -2.73 -13.26 9.09
C SER A 85 -1.82 -12.09 8.73
N PHE A 86 -1.25 -11.40 9.74
CA PHE A 86 -0.26 -10.35 9.56
C PHE A 86 0.90 -10.78 8.64
N TYR A 87 1.46 -11.96 8.89
CA TYR A 87 2.61 -12.47 8.13
C TYR A 87 2.25 -12.80 6.68
N VAL A 88 1.07 -13.39 6.48
CA VAL A 88 0.55 -13.69 5.14
C VAL A 88 0.29 -12.40 4.36
N ASN A 89 -0.32 -11.42 5.01
CA ASN A 89 -0.64 -10.14 4.43
C ASN A 89 0.63 -9.33 4.08
N LEU A 90 1.65 -9.36 4.95
CA LEU A 90 2.95 -8.72 4.65
C LEU A 90 3.60 -9.35 3.41
N LYS A 91 3.63 -10.70 3.34
CA LYS A 91 4.11 -11.42 2.15
C LYS A 91 3.33 -11.04 0.89
N GLY A 92 2.01 -10.93 0.99
CA GLY A 92 1.16 -10.49 -0.12
C GLY A 92 1.49 -9.08 -0.60
N LEU A 93 1.78 -8.16 0.34
CA LEU A 93 2.17 -6.79 0.02
C LEU A 93 3.55 -6.74 -0.69
N GLU A 94 4.52 -7.54 -0.22
CA GLU A 94 5.83 -7.67 -0.86
C GLU A 94 5.71 -8.18 -2.30
N GLN A 95 4.90 -9.21 -2.52
CA GLN A 95 4.66 -9.76 -3.85
C GLN A 95 3.97 -8.74 -4.76
N TRP A 96 3.01 -7.98 -4.24
CA TRP A 96 2.40 -6.91 -5.01
C TRP A 96 3.41 -5.84 -5.39
N ALA A 97 4.25 -5.37 -4.46
CA ALA A 97 5.31 -4.40 -4.73
C ALA A 97 6.30 -4.91 -5.80
N LEU A 98 6.67 -6.20 -5.74
CA LEU A 98 7.60 -6.83 -6.69
C LEU A 98 7.05 -6.87 -8.13
N HIS A 99 5.74 -7.10 -8.30
CA HIS A 99 5.12 -7.29 -9.62
C HIS A 99 4.43 -6.02 -10.14
N GLU A 100 4.35 -4.95 -9.35
CA GLU A 100 3.72 -3.70 -9.76
C GLU A 100 4.52 -3.00 -10.87
N GLN A 101 3.85 -2.73 -12.00
CA GLN A 101 4.48 -2.14 -13.17
C GLN A 101 4.51 -0.61 -13.13
N ASN A 102 3.51 0.01 -12.50
CA ASN A 102 3.49 1.47 -12.37
C ASN A 102 4.54 1.91 -11.35
N PRO A 103 5.52 2.76 -11.73
CA PRO A 103 6.63 3.13 -10.86
C PRO A 103 6.18 3.86 -9.58
N VAL A 104 5.14 4.71 -9.68
CA VAL A 104 4.62 5.45 -8.52
C VAL A 104 3.88 4.50 -7.57
N SER A 105 3.04 3.60 -8.09
CA SER A 105 2.35 2.58 -7.27
C SER A 105 3.35 1.65 -6.60
N ARG A 106 4.39 1.21 -7.32
CA ARG A 106 5.47 0.40 -6.77
C ARG A 106 6.22 1.12 -5.65
N ALA A 107 6.51 2.40 -5.82
CA ALA A 107 7.14 3.24 -4.80
C ALA A 107 6.28 3.33 -3.52
N VAL A 108 4.98 3.56 -3.67
CA VAL A 108 4.04 3.59 -2.53
C VAL A 108 3.98 2.24 -1.81
N LEU A 109 3.92 1.13 -2.55
CA LEU A 109 3.93 -0.22 -1.98
C LEU A 109 5.23 -0.51 -1.21
N ASN A 110 6.40 -0.17 -1.78
CA ASN A 110 7.69 -0.33 -1.09
C ASN A 110 7.76 0.53 0.18
N SER A 111 7.25 1.76 0.15
CA SER A 111 7.15 2.62 1.35
C SER A 111 6.27 2.00 2.44
N LEU A 112 5.19 1.32 2.07
CA LEU A 112 4.33 0.59 3.02
C LEU A 112 5.07 -0.59 3.64
N VAL A 113 5.74 -1.40 2.83
CA VAL A 113 6.55 -2.54 3.33
C VAL A 113 7.62 -2.06 4.29
N ALA A 114 8.37 -1.01 3.92
CA ALA A 114 9.37 -0.39 4.81
C ALA A 114 8.77 0.04 6.15
N SER A 115 7.62 0.71 6.11
CA SER A 115 6.92 1.18 7.32
C SER A 115 6.44 0.02 8.20
N ILE A 116 5.98 -1.09 7.62
CA ILE A 116 5.54 -2.28 8.37
C ILE A 116 6.73 -2.94 9.06
N TYR A 117 7.86 -3.13 8.38
CA TYR A 117 9.07 -3.67 8.99
C TYR A 117 9.62 -2.78 10.10
N ALA A 118 9.67 -1.46 9.85
CA ALA A 118 10.12 -0.49 10.84
C ALA A 118 9.24 -0.48 12.11
N ASN A 119 7.93 -0.48 11.93
CA ASN A 119 6.98 -0.54 13.04
C ASN A 119 7.08 -1.86 13.82
N TYR A 120 7.24 -2.99 13.12
CA TYR A 120 7.43 -4.28 13.79
C TYR A 120 8.69 -4.28 14.64
N ALA A 121 9.81 -3.81 14.09
CA ALA A 121 11.07 -3.73 14.82
C ALA A 121 11.00 -2.78 16.03
N ASP A 122 10.36 -1.62 15.86
CA ASP A 122 10.19 -0.65 16.91
C ASP A 122 9.30 -1.17 18.05
N ASN A 123 8.20 -1.82 17.73
CA ASN A 123 7.27 -2.42 18.70
C ASN A 123 7.91 -3.59 19.47
N ASN A 124 8.87 -4.30 18.86
CA ASN A 124 9.55 -5.45 19.46
C ASN A 124 11.01 -5.10 19.89
N ARG A 125 11.31 -3.81 20.12
CA ARG A 125 12.66 -3.29 20.36
C ARG A 125 13.42 -4.04 21.44
N TRP A 126 12.79 -4.32 22.57
CA TRP A 126 13.43 -4.98 23.70
C TRP A 126 13.81 -6.44 23.41
N GLU A 127 12.93 -7.15 22.71
CA GLU A 127 13.18 -8.52 22.33
C GLU A 127 14.31 -8.59 21.29
N LEU A 128 14.23 -7.77 20.25
CA LEU A 128 15.20 -7.74 19.16
C LEU A 128 16.62 -7.32 19.63
N ARG A 129 16.71 -6.43 20.62
CA ARG A 129 18.00 -6.01 21.19
C ARG A 129 18.79 -7.16 21.81
N ASN A 130 18.10 -8.15 22.35
CA ASN A 130 18.71 -9.29 23.05
C ASN A 130 18.97 -10.48 22.10
N ARG A 131 18.59 -10.40 20.84
CA ARG A 131 18.85 -11.44 19.86
C ARG A 131 20.24 -11.31 19.26
N THR A 132 20.91 -12.45 19.07
CA THR A 132 22.18 -12.52 18.34
C THR A 132 21.98 -12.08 16.90
N SER A 133 22.88 -11.23 16.39
CA SER A 133 22.87 -10.82 14.99
C SER A 133 23.06 -12.01 14.07
N LEU A 134 22.18 -12.13 13.07
CA LEU A 134 22.28 -13.15 12.03
C LEU A 134 23.06 -12.60 10.83
N ASN A 135 24.21 -13.19 10.56
CA ASN A 135 24.96 -12.92 9.34
C ASN A 135 24.64 -14.02 8.34
N LEU A 136 23.68 -13.77 7.49
CA LEU A 136 23.19 -14.79 6.54
C LEU A 136 24.11 -14.98 5.33
N GLY A 137 25.04 -14.05 5.07
CA GLY A 137 25.85 -14.05 3.84
C GLY A 137 24.94 -14.06 2.60
N GLU A 138 25.07 -15.10 1.75
CA GLU A 138 24.20 -15.33 0.59
C GLU A 138 22.95 -16.18 0.91
N THR A 139 22.76 -16.55 2.16
CA THR A 139 21.62 -17.38 2.58
C THR A 139 20.33 -16.58 2.50
N ALA A 140 19.25 -17.22 2.06
CA ALA A 140 17.94 -16.58 2.01
C ALA A 140 17.46 -16.17 3.44
N LEU A 141 16.72 -15.06 3.48
CA LEU A 141 16.09 -14.61 4.73
C LEU A 141 15.18 -15.70 5.31
N PRO A 142 15.14 -15.87 6.65
CA PRO A 142 14.15 -16.73 7.28
C PRO A 142 12.74 -16.35 6.81
N ALA A 143 11.91 -17.34 6.55
CA ALA A 143 10.56 -17.12 6.02
C ALA A 143 9.66 -16.39 7.03
N ASP A 144 9.92 -16.59 8.31
CA ASP A 144 9.18 -15.98 9.42
C ASP A 144 9.97 -14.80 10.02
N ILE A 145 9.40 -13.61 9.95
CA ILE A 145 10.04 -12.41 10.52
C ILE A 145 10.23 -12.48 12.03
N ARG A 146 9.51 -13.38 12.72
CA ARG A 146 9.69 -13.64 14.16
C ARG A 146 11.06 -14.26 14.48
N GLU A 147 11.71 -14.85 13.50
CA GLU A 147 13.06 -15.41 13.62
C GLU A 147 14.16 -14.39 13.30
N TRP A 148 13.78 -13.22 12.81
CA TRP A 148 14.75 -12.22 12.39
C TRP A 148 15.45 -11.56 13.57
N SER A 149 16.73 -11.27 13.39
CA SER A 149 17.49 -10.40 14.26
C SER A 149 17.36 -8.93 13.84
N ALA A 150 17.71 -8.01 14.72
CA ALA A 150 17.56 -6.58 14.50
C ALA A 150 18.23 -6.07 13.21
N ASN A 151 19.43 -6.56 12.89
CA ASN A 151 20.16 -6.16 11.67
C ASN A 151 19.42 -6.54 10.38
N LEU A 152 18.63 -7.62 10.38
CA LEU A 152 17.83 -7.99 9.21
C LEU A 152 16.70 -6.98 8.97
N PHE A 153 16.05 -6.50 10.03
CA PHE A 153 15.06 -5.43 9.91
C PHE A 153 15.68 -4.14 9.40
N VAL A 154 16.85 -3.73 9.93
CA VAL A 154 17.59 -2.56 9.43
C VAL A 154 17.83 -2.67 7.93
N ASN A 155 18.39 -3.79 7.49
CA ASN A 155 18.70 -4.03 6.07
C ASN A 155 17.45 -3.99 5.18
N GLN A 156 16.34 -4.59 5.63
CA GLN A 156 15.11 -4.57 4.84
C GLN A 156 14.48 -3.17 4.80
N VAL A 157 14.50 -2.42 5.89
CA VAL A 157 14.00 -1.03 5.90
C VAL A 157 14.84 -0.17 4.95
N ILE A 158 16.17 -0.25 4.99
CA ILE A 158 17.05 0.45 4.05
C ILE A 158 16.73 0.06 2.61
N LYS A 159 16.60 -1.24 2.32
CA LYS A 159 16.26 -1.74 0.97
C LYS A 159 14.95 -1.15 0.47
N TYR A 160 13.87 -1.30 1.24
CA TYR A 160 12.55 -0.89 0.79
C TYR A 160 12.36 0.64 0.75
N THR A 161 13.05 1.40 1.61
CA THR A 161 13.08 2.87 1.51
C THR A 161 13.86 3.32 0.27
N GLY A 162 14.96 2.65 -0.08
CA GLY A 162 15.69 2.89 -1.32
C GLY A 162 14.84 2.61 -2.57
N GLU A 163 14.16 1.46 -2.61
CA GLU A 163 13.25 1.11 -3.72
C GLU A 163 12.04 2.07 -3.80
N ALA A 164 11.54 2.59 -2.67
CA ALA A 164 10.46 3.57 -2.66
C ALA A 164 10.86 4.93 -3.25
N LEU A 165 12.13 5.30 -3.22
CA LEU A 165 12.61 6.61 -3.72
C LEU A 165 13.36 6.51 -5.05
N LYS A 166 13.51 5.33 -5.62
CA LYS A 166 14.31 5.05 -6.81
C LYS A 166 13.85 5.84 -8.04
N ASP A 167 12.56 5.86 -8.29
CA ASP A 167 11.97 6.51 -9.47
C ASP A 167 11.66 8.00 -9.20
N SER A 168 12.59 8.73 -8.57
CA SER A 168 12.41 10.10 -8.06
C SER A 168 11.85 11.08 -9.11
N THR A 169 12.25 10.96 -10.37
CA THR A 169 11.74 11.81 -11.47
C THR A 169 10.24 11.67 -11.66
N GLU A 170 9.70 10.45 -11.64
CA GLU A 170 8.26 10.22 -11.79
C GLU A 170 7.49 10.61 -10.52
N LEU A 171 8.11 10.42 -9.35
CA LEU A 171 7.54 10.80 -8.07
C LEU A 171 7.43 12.33 -7.92
N LEU A 172 8.39 13.10 -8.46
CA LEU A 172 8.35 14.57 -8.47
C LEU A 172 7.29 15.15 -9.42
N LYS A 173 6.94 14.42 -10.47
CA LYS A 173 5.88 14.82 -11.42
C LYS A 173 4.48 14.43 -10.96
N THR A 174 4.37 13.52 -9.99
CA THR A 174 3.09 12.98 -9.55
C THR A 174 2.65 13.62 -8.24
N SER A 175 1.44 14.18 -8.23
CA SER A 175 0.85 14.70 -7.00
C SER A 175 0.39 13.56 -6.09
N SER A 176 0.69 13.66 -4.79
CA SER A 176 0.19 12.74 -3.76
C SER A 176 -1.36 12.73 -3.66
N ARG A 177 -2.00 13.81 -4.12
CA ARG A 177 -3.47 13.91 -4.19
C ARG A 177 -4.09 12.90 -5.15
N THR A 178 -3.34 12.40 -6.14
CA THR A 178 -3.80 11.34 -7.05
C THR A 178 -3.99 10.00 -6.34
N TYR A 179 -3.47 9.88 -5.11
CA TYR A 179 -3.62 8.70 -4.27
C TYR A 179 -4.71 8.80 -3.20
N ILE A 180 -5.58 9.81 -3.29
CA ILE A 180 -6.85 9.83 -2.52
C ILE A 180 -7.75 8.69 -3.05
N PRO A 181 -8.40 7.89 -2.19
CA PRO A 181 -8.56 8.08 -0.74
C PRO A 181 -7.55 7.33 0.13
N PHE A 182 -6.49 6.79 -0.43
CA PHE A 182 -5.44 6.13 0.36
C PHE A 182 -4.59 7.15 1.13
N VAL A 183 -4.18 8.24 0.47
CA VAL A 183 -3.55 9.39 1.11
C VAL A 183 -4.63 10.27 1.71
N ILE A 184 -4.53 10.54 3.01
CA ILE A 184 -5.42 11.44 3.75
C ILE A 184 -4.70 12.78 3.89
N LEU A 185 -5.33 13.84 3.41
CA LEU A 185 -4.81 15.19 3.55
C LEU A 185 -5.17 15.73 4.94
N GLY A 186 -4.18 16.21 5.69
CA GLY A 186 -4.40 16.91 6.96
C GLY A 186 -4.81 18.38 6.72
N ASP A 187 -5.24 19.06 7.78
CA ASP A 187 -5.74 20.44 7.73
C ASP A 187 -4.71 21.44 7.20
N ALA A 188 -3.42 21.19 7.44
CA ALA A 188 -2.31 22.02 6.96
C ALA A 188 -1.71 21.53 5.63
N SER A 189 -2.37 20.60 4.92
CA SER A 189 -1.81 20.00 3.70
C SER A 189 -1.58 20.99 2.56
N GLU A 190 -2.28 22.11 2.55
CA GLU A 190 -2.10 23.19 1.56
C GLU A 190 -0.75 23.92 1.66
N TYR A 191 -0.11 23.88 2.83
CA TYR A 191 1.19 24.50 3.07
C TYR A 191 2.38 23.61 2.72
N TYR A 192 2.13 22.34 2.34
CA TYR A 192 3.18 21.38 2.02
C TYR A 192 3.24 21.13 0.51
N HIS A 193 4.40 20.71 0.07
CA HIS A 193 4.59 20.23 -1.28
C HIS A 193 3.81 18.94 -1.51
N HIS A 194 3.10 18.87 -2.63
CA HIS A 194 2.17 17.77 -2.93
C HIS A 194 2.78 16.68 -3.81
N GLU A 195 4.05 16.82 -4.19
CA GLU A 195 4.71 15.79 -4.98
C GLU A 195 4.84 14.51 -4.17
N MET A 196 4.59 13.39 -4.82
CA MET A 196 4.69 12.07 -4.20
C MET A 196 6.07 11.81 -3.59
N TYR A 197 7.13 12.35 -4.22
CA TYR A 197 8.49 12.23 -3.72
C TYR A 197 8.63 12.73 -2.28
N HIS A 198 8.12 13.92 -1.98
CA HIS A 198 8.25 14.51 -0.63
C HIS A 198 7.49 13.73 0.42
N LEU A 199 6.30 13.24 0.06
CA LEU A 199 5.53 12.36 0.94
C LEU A 199 6.31 11.08 1.25
N LEU A 200 6.83 10.39 0.22
CA LEU A 200 7.55 9.13 0.41
C LEU A 200 8.91 9.31 1.07
N ALA A 201 9.61 10.42 0.80
CA ALA A 201 10.87 10.77 1.46
C ALA A 201 10.68 10.98 2.97
N SER A 202 9.64 11.73 3.37
CA SER A 202 9.30 11.91 4.78
C SER A 202 8.97 10.58 5.48
N ARG A 203 8.21 9.71 4.81
CA ARG A 203 7.91 8.36 5.32
C ARG A 203 9.14 7.46 5.41
N ALA A 204 10.06 7.58 4.46
CA ALA A 204 11.33 6.85 4.49
C ALA A 204 12.19 7.28 5.69
N ILE A 205 12.29 8.58 5.95
CA ILE A 205 13.00 9.11 7.12
C ILE A 205 12.37 8.58 8.42
N ASP A 206 11.04 8.61 8.56
CA ASP A 206 10.35 8.06 9.73
C ASP A 206 10.64 6.57 9.93
N ALA A 207 10.57 5.76 8.87
CA ALA A 207 10.87 4.34 8.94
C ALA A 207 12.34 4.07 9.33
N LEU A 208 13.28 4.80 8.75
CA LEU A 208 14.69 4.69 9.06
C LEU A 208 15.00 5.11 10.51
N GLN A 209 14.37 6.18 11.01
CA GLN A 209 14.52 6.62 12.40
C GLN A 209 14.08 5.54 13.40
N LYS A 210 12.99 4.81 13.11
CA LYS A 210 12.49 3.72 13.97
C LYS A 210 13.49 2.56 14.12
N VAL A 211 14.30 2.29 13.12
CA VAL A 211 15.31 1.23 13.18
C VAL A 211 16.72 1.72 13.53
N SER A 212 16.92 3.03 13.63
CA SER A 212 18.25 3.63 13.92
C SER A 212 18.88 3.16 15.24
N TRP A 213 18.06 2.68 16.18
CA TRP A 213 18.51 2.12 17.46
C TRP A 213 19.32 0.83 17.32
N PHE A 214 19.18 0.14 16.19
CA PHE A 214 19.85 -1.11 15.91
C PHE A 214 21.02 -0.95 14.92
N ASP A 215 21.23 0.27 14.40
CA ASP A 215 22.26 0.56 13.40
C ASP A 215 23.60 0.81 14.07
N THR A 216 24.49 -0.20 14.05
CA THR A 216 25.84 -0.12 14.58
C THR A 216 26.82 0.56 13.61
N ASP A 217 26.55 0.53 12.33
CA ASP A 217 27.46 0.93 11.26
C ASP A 217 27.17 2.33 10.68
N SER A 218 26.22 3.05 11.27
CA SER A 218 25.77 4.38 10.83
C SER A 218 25.22 4.42 9.40
N LEU A 219 24.80 3.28 8.86
CA LEU A 219 24.21 3.19 7.52
C LEU A 219 22.87 3.94 7.44
N VAL A 220 22.01 3.76 8.44
CA VAL A 220 20.71 4.45 8.55
C VAL A 220 20.90 5.96 8.60
N LYS A 221 21.88 6.44 9.38
CA LYS A 221 22.18 7.88 9.46
C LYS A 221 22.64 8.44 8.12
N LYS A 222 23.47 7.70 7.39
CA LYS A 222 23.93 8.08 6.05
C LYS A 222 22.78 8.18 5.07
N ASP A 223 21.85 7.22 5.09
CA ASP A 223 20.69 7.22 4.21
C ASP A 223 19.73 8.38 4.53
N ILE A 224 19.46 8.64 5.81
CA ILE A 224 18.66 9.79 6.23
C ILE A 224 19.28 11.10 5.73
N MET A 225 20.58 11.29 5.90
CA MET A 225 21.27 12.49 5.42
C MET A 225 21.24 12.60 3.89
N GLY A 226 21.35 11.48 3.17
CA GLY A 226 21.20 11.42 1.72
C GLY A 226 19.81 11.87 1.25
N ILE A 227 18.76 11.38 1.92
CA ILE A 227 17.37 11.75 1.61
C ILE A 227 17.14 13.25 1.86
N TYR A 228 17.59 13.79 3.00
CA TYR A 228 17.50 15.23 3.26
C TYR A 228 18.23 16.05 2.20
N GLY A 229 19.45 15.63 1.82
CA GLY A 229 20.21 16.31 0.76
C GLY A 229 19.46 16.34 -0.57
N GLN A 230 18.81 15.25 -0.94
CA GLN A 230 17.99 15.19 -2.15
C GLN A 230 16.73 16.07 -2.04
N MET A 231 16.04 16.06 -0.91
CA MET A 231 14.88 16.94 -0.67
C MET A 231 15.28 18.41 -0.80
N ILE A 232 16.35 18.84 -0.15
CA ILE A 232 16.86 20.21 -0.25
C ILE A 232 17.17 20.60 -1.70
N ASN A 233 17.82 19.70 -2.45
CA ASN A 233 18.15 19.95 -3.86
C ASN A 233 16.90 20.05 -4.75
N THR A 234 15.84 19.33 -4.44
CA THR A 234 14.58 19.43 -5.17
C THR A 234 13.85 20.73 -4.82
N TYR A 235 13.78 21.11 -3.55
CA TYR A 235 13.17 22.37 -3.12
C TYR A 235 13.84 23.58 -3.76
N ARG A 236 15.17 23.62 -3.84
CA ARG A 236 15.92 24.72 -4.47
C ARG A 236 15.63 24.90 -5.97
N LYS A 237 15.11 23.89 -6.64
CA LYS A 237 14.77 23.91 -8.07
C LYS A 237 13.30 24.20 -8.32
N MET A 238 12.49 24.23 -7.28
CA MET A 238 11.08 24.58 -7.39
C MET A 238 10.94 26.10 -7.49
N PRO A 239 10.02 26.60 -8.33
CA PRO A 239 9.70 28.03 -8.33
C PRO A 239 9.16 28.40 -6.94
N ASP A 240 9.55 29.59 -6.47
CA ASP A 240 8.99 30.16 -5.25
C ASP A 240 7.46 30.16 -5.39
N ARG A 241 6.76 29.63 -4.39
CA ARG A 241 5.33 29.82 -4.32
C ARG A 241 5.11 31.31 -4.07
N GLU A 242 4.55 31.99 -5.04
CA GLU A 242 3.95 33.29 -4.78
C GLU A 242 2.77 33.02 -3.82
N ASP A 243 2.92 33.51 -2.58
CA ASP A 243 1.89 33.50 -1.55
C ASP A 243 0.66 34.35 -1.96
#